data_be9dd9c18f14736538c4f6b55b4986ee
#
_entry.id   be9dd9c18f14736538c4f6b55b4986ee
#
_cell.length_a   1.000
_cell.length_b   1.000
_cell.length_c   1.000
_cell.angle_alpha   90.00
_cell.angle_beta   90.00
_cell.angle_gamma   90.00
#
_symmetry.space_group_name_H-M   'P 1'
#
loop_
_entity.id
_entity.type
_entity.pdbx_description
1 polymer ?
#
loop_
_entity_poly.entity_id
_entity_poly.type
_entity_poly.pdbx_seq_one_letter_code
_entity_poly.pdbx_strand_id
1 'polypeptide(L)'
;MDKKELIKNFNFALKAQKEGKNLEAIKFFEKIIKVEPNHFETNFFLGSLYTQNGNFKYAIKFLSKAQSLNPKIPDVHNNLGRIYLRLGQLDKATISLNRAIEIKPNFAAAFCNLGLVNDKLGKIEEAINCFKKSIEINSKDGVSYYNLGNLYKKINDIINSEKFYLLSIKSNPKFFAPYNNLLDLYERTNKRDKLIERIKSAEAIFKNNITLKLVKGKDLFNLKKLREAIELLENFNFEKSEIIKEQLRIAILAKSHDQIGEFEKAFKYFEKANEISLNTNNKFFNKKKTLKIIEKRTNFFKDNKVKNWKQFNSKNKESSPIFIIGFPRSGTTLLDTILRSHPLIDIIEEKPIIDNWIKEIQKEVDSDLKYLHNINENSAQKFRKMYFDLRNKNIKKNNGKKIYIDKMPLNIIYAGEILRIFPDAKFIMVLRHPCDCVLSCFMQSFKMNDAMSNFLNLEDSANFYDSVMKIWQLYVNTFSINLHTVKYEDVVTNFEESINNILDFLEVAWSKNILEFYKTAQVDRLINTPSYDQVNKPIYKKSLNKWKNYKDQMQNVLPILNKWVEKYNYS
;
A
#
# COMPACT_ATOMS: atom_id res chain seq x y z
N MET A 1 -43.40 -31.85 23.45
CA MET A 1 -43.57 -31.88 21.97
C MET A 1 -43.65 -33.35 21.56
N ASP A 2 -44.74 -33.72 20.93
CA ASP A 2 -44.85 -35.11 20.45
C ASP A 2 -44.03 -35.31 19.16
N LYS A 3 -43.87 -36.58 18.75
CA LYS A 3 -43.05 -36.94 17.58
C LYS A 3 -43.60 -36.32 16.25
N LYS A 4 -44.90 -36.11 16.17
CA LYS A 4 -45.52 -35.48 14.98
C LYS A 4 -45.21 -33.96 14.93
N GLU A 5 -45.23 -33.32 16.06
CA GLU A 5 -44.91 -31.90 16.20
C GLU A 5 -43.41 -31.62 15.94
N LEU A 6 -42.52 -32.52 16.37
CA LEU A 6 -41.08 -32.46 16.08
C LEU A 6 -40.83 -32.52 14.57
N ILE A 7 -41.40 -33.50 13.88
CA ILE A 7 -41.31 -33.65 12.41
C ILE A 7 -41.85 -32.41 11.72
N LYS A 8 -42.97 -31.86 12.18
CA LYS A 8 -43.59 -30.65 11.63
C LYS A 8 -42.65 -29.45 11.76
N ASN A 9 -42.10 -29.22 12.94
CA ASN A 9 -41.14 -28.11 13.16
C ASN A 9 -39.85 -28.27 12.34
N PHE A 10 -39.35 -29.50 12.20
CA PHE A 10 -38.18 -29.78 11.40
C PHE A 10 -38.41 -29.48 9.92
N ASN A 11 -39.57 -29.89 9.37
CA ASN A 11 -39.93 -29.59 7.99
C ASN A 11 -40.13 -28.09 7.74
N PHE A 12 -40.72 -27.34 8.70
CA PHE A 12 -40.81 -25.90 8.62
C PHE A 12 -39.45 -25.23 8.62
N ALA A 13 -38.51 -25.68 9.46
CA ALA A 13 -37.16 -25.18 9.50
C ALA A 13 -36.42 -25.39 8.17
N LEU A 14 -36.53 -26.59 7.57
CA LEU A 14 -35.94 -26.90 6.27
C LEU A 14 -36.56 -26.06 5.14
N LYS A 15 -37.89 -25.84 5.16
CA LYS A 15 -38.55 -24.98 4.22
C LYS A 15 -38.08 -23.52 4.35
N ALA A 16 -38.07 -22.97 5.54
CA ALA A 16 -37.56 -21.63 5.80
C ALA A 16 -36.10 -21.45 5.34
N GLN A 17 -35.26 -22.46 5.58
CA GLN A 17 -33.86 -22.45 5.10
C GLN A 17 -33.77 -22.43 3.56
N LYS A 18 -34.58 -23.23 2.87
CA LYS A 18 -34.65 -23.22 1.38
C LYS A 18 -35.12 -21.89 0.83
N GLU A 19 -35.99 -21.19 1.54
CA GLU A 19 -36.49 -19.86 1.20
C GLU A 19 -35.50 -18.74 1.59
N GLY A 20 -34.33 -19.07 2.17
CA GLY A 20 -33.33 -18.09 2.63
C GLY A 20 -33.68 -17.38 3.95
N LYS A 21 -34.77 -17.78 4.61
CA LYS A 21 -35.24 -17.23 5.89
C LYS A 21 -34.48 -17.83 7.07
N ASN A 22 -33.16 -17.62 7.12
CA ASN A 22 -32.28 -18.28 8.08
C ASN A 22 -32.65 -18.05 9.54
N LEU A 23 -33.09 -16.85 9.92
CA LEU A 23 -33.50 -16.55 11.31
C LEU A 23 -34.76 -17.30 11.71
N GLU A 24 -35.69 -17.50 10.77
CA GLU A 24 -36.90 -18.27 11.02
C GLU A 24 -36.58 -19.76 11.16
N ALA A 25 -35.73 -20.30 10.29
CA ALA A 25 -35.23 -21.68 10.38
C ALA A 25 -34.55 -21.95 11.74
N ILE A 26 -33.71 -21.03 12.21
CA ILE A 26 -33.06 -21.13 13.53
C ILE A 26 -34.09 -21.25 14.65
N LYS A 27 -35.14 -20.40 14.65
CA LYS A 27 -36.20 -20.45 15.68
C LYS A 27 -36.90 -21.81 15.74
N PHE A 28 -37.20 -22.42 14.58
CA PHE A 28 -37.82 -23.75 14.57
C PHE A 28 -36.85 -24.84 15.04
N PHE A 29 -35.60 -24.81 14.62
CA PHE A 29 -34.60 -25.77 15.09
C PHE A 29 -34.31 -25.62 16.59
N GLU A 30 -34.32 -24.42 17.15
CA GLU A 30 -34.13 -24.19 18.59
C GLU A 30 -35.28 -24.74 19.43
N LYS A 31 -36.52 -24.74 18.90
CA LYS A 31 -37.66 -25.41 19.58
C LYS A 31 -37.41 -26.91 19.72
N ILE A 32 -36.85 -27.53 18.66
CA ILE A 32 -36.54 -28.98 18.68
C ILE A 32 -35.43 -29.26 19.70
N ILE A 33 -34.34 -28.50 19.68
CA ILE A 33 -33.20 -28.72 20.59
C ILE A 33 -33.57 -28.55 22.06
N LYS A 34 -34.55 -27.70 22.41
CA LYS A 34 -35.06 -27.55 23.78
C LYS A 34 -35.68 -28.83 24.30
N VAL A 35 -36.26 -29.66 23.43
CA VAL A 35 -36.96 -30.90 23.79
C VAL A 35 -36.06 -32.10 23.54
N GLU A 36 -35.35 -32.13 22.43
CA GLU A 36 -34.41 -33.18 22.04
C GLU A 36 -33.00 -32.62 21.81
N PRO A 37 -32.23 -32.40 22.89
CA PRO A 37 -30.88 -31.82 22.77
C PRO A 37 -29.89 -32.71 21.97
N ASN A 38 -30.18 -34.01 21.86
CA ASN A 38 -29.34 -34.98 21.17
C ASN A 38 -29.84 -35.29 19.74
N HIS A 39 -30.74 -34.48 19.15
CA HIS A 39 -31.14 -34.67 17.76
C HIS A 39 -30.01 -34.23 16.83
N PHE A 40 -29.37 -35.18 16.17
CA PHE A 40 -28.16 -34.97 15.36
C PHE A 40 -28.39 -33.95 14.27
N GLU A 41 -29.39 -34.15 13.40
CA GLU A 41 -29.67 -33.32 12.23
C GLU A 41 -29.93 -31.88 12.64
N THR A 42 -30.67 -31.66 13.73
CA THR A 42 -30.96 -30.32 14.22
C THR A 42 -29.71 -29.60 14.69
N ASN A 43 -28.83 -30.29 15.43
CA ASN A 43 -27.54 -29.73 15.85
C ASN A 43 -26.68 -29.37 14.63
N PHE A 44 -26.65 -30.23 13.62
CA PHE A 44 -25.89 -30.00 12.39
C PHE A 44 -26.42 -28.78 11.60
N PHE A 45 -27.75 -28.70 11.39
CA PHE A 45 -28.34 -27.59 10.65
C PHE A 45 -28.24 -26.27 11.43
N LEU A 46 -28.44 -26.26 12.73
CA LEU A 46 -28.22 -25.06 13.58
C LEU A 46 -26.76 -24.58 13.47
N GLY A 47 -25.80 -25.48 13.62
CA GLY A 47 -24.41 -25.13 13.48
C GLY A 47 -24.07 -24.56 12.11
N SER A 48 -24.63 -25.10 11.05
CA SER A 48 -24.47 -24.61 9.67
C SER A 48 -25.08 -23.23 9.48
N LEU A 49 -26.29 -22.99 9.98
CA LEU A 49 -26.99 -21.70 9.91
C LEU A 49 -26.29 -20.61 10.72
N TYR A 50 -25.85 -20.92 11.92
CA TYR A 50 -25.05 -19.99 12.72
C TYR A 50 -23.71 -19.66 12.08
N THR A 51 -23.12 -20.60 11.32
CA THR A 51 -21.91 -20.32 10.50
C THR A 51 -22.20 -19.31 9.41
N GLN A 52 -23.33 -19.47 8.71
CA GLN A 52 -23.75 -18.53 7.65
C GLN A 52 -24.03 -17.12 8.20
N ASN A 53 -24.61 -17.05 9.40
CA ASN A 53 -24.90 -15.79 10.08
C ASN A 53 -23.69 -15.18 10.81
N GLY A 54 -22.50 -15.79 10.73
CA GLY A 54 -21.28 -15.28 11.36
C GLY A 54 -21.19 -15.48 12.87
N ASN A 55 -22.15 -16.19 13.49
CA ASN A 55 -22.13 -16.47 14.92
C ASN A 55 -21.35 -17.75 15.23
N PHE A 56 -20.03 -17.63 15.14
CA PHE A 56 -19.14 -18.78 15.26
C PHE A 56 -19.16 -19.46 16.63
N LYS A 57 -19.47 -18.73 17.70
CA LYS A 57 -19.59 -19.31 19.04
C LYS A 57 -20.70 -20.37 19.11
N TYR A 58 -21.89 -20.01 18.65
CA TYR A 58 -23.02 -20.95 18.59
C TYR A 58 -22.82 -22.03 17.52
N ALA A 59 -22.21 -21.68 16.38
CA ALA A 59 -21.88 -22.64 15.34
C ALA A 59 -20.98 -23.78 15.88
N ILE A 60 -19.91 -23.44 16.59
CA ILE A 60 -19.02 -24.43 17.22
C ILE A 60 -19.78 -25.27 18.25
N LYS A 61 -20.59 -24.64 19.13
CA LYS A 61 -21.38 -25.36 20.14
C LYS A 61 -22.23 -26.48 19.51
N PHE A 62 -23.00 -26.15 18.49
CA PHE A 62 -23.92 -27.11 17.87
C PHE A 62 -23.21 -28.13 16.99
N LEU A 63 -22.20 -27.72 16.20
CA LEU A 63 -21.42 -28.69 15.40
C LEU A 63 -20.58 -29.62 16.25
N SER A 64 -20.02 -29.17 17.38
CA SER A 64 -19.31 -30.07 18.33
C SER A 64 -20.27 -31.06 18.98
N LYS A 65 -21.51 -30.64 19.26
CA LYS A 65 -22.54 -31.55 19.73
C LYS A 65 -22.91 -32.57 18.62
N ALA A 66 -23.10 -32.14 17.39
CA ALA A 66 -23.32 -33.05 16.26
C ALA A 66 -22.14 -34.03 16.09
N GLN A 67 -20.89 -33.53 16.19
CA GLN A 67 -19.68 -34.36 16.15
C GLN A 67 -19.68 -35.45 17.24
N SER A 68 -20.07 -35.12 18.48
CA SER A 68 -20.13 -36.06 19.56
C SER A 68 -21.22 -37.14 19.38
N LEU A 69 -22.33 -36.76 18.71
CA LEU A 69 -23.44 -37.67 18.43
C LEU A 69 -23.14 -38.60 17.26
N ASN A 70 -22.50 -38.09 16.21
CA ASN A 70 -22.07 -38.92 15.09
C ASN A 70 -20.69 -38.44 14.54
N PRO A 71 -19.58 -39.03 15.04
CA PRO A 71 -18.23 -38.61 14.66
C PRO A 71 -17.80 -39.06 13.24
N LYS A 72 -18.64 -39.86 12.55
CA LYS A 72 -18.33 -40.39 11.21
C LYS A 72 -18.92 -39.57 10.07
N ILE A 73 -19.48 -38.41 10.34
CA ILE A 73 -20.05 -37.52 9.31
C ILE A 73 -19.00 -36.52 8.85
N PRO A 74 -18.48 -36.63 7.61
CA PRO A 74 -17.38 -35.75 7.13
C PRO A 74 -17.77 -34.28 7.06
N ASP A 75 -19.05 -33.98 6.77
CA ASP A 75 -19.54 -32.61 6.65
C ASP A 75 -19.47 -31.81 7.97
N VAL A 76 -19.66 -32.50 9.14
CA VAL A 76 -19.52 -31.89 10.45
C VAL A 76 -18.07 -31.40 10.65
N HIS A 77 -17.11 -32.27 10.37
CA HIS A 77 -15.69 -31.97 10.49
C HIS A 77 -15.24 -30.89 9.53
N ASN A 78 -15.69 -30.92 8.28
CA ASN A 78 -15.40 -29.89 7.30
C ASN A 78 -15.97 -28.51 7.72
N ASN A 79 -17.20 -28.47 8.24
CA ASN A 79 -17.80 -27.24 8.73
C ASN A 79 -17.05 -26.67 9.95
N LEU A 80 -16.65 -27.50 10.90
CA LEU A 80 -15.80 -27.10 12.02
C LEU A 80 -14.45 -26.56 11.53
N GLY A 81 -13.80 -27.27 10.60
CA GLY A 81 -12.54 -26.84 10.01
C GLY A 81 -12.65 -25.46 9.33
N ARG A 82 -13.73 -25.22 8.59
CA ARG A 82 -14.01 -23.92 7.94
C ARG A 82 -14.22 -22.80 8.96
N ILE A 83 -14.88 -23.07 10.08
CA ILE A 83 -15.06 -22.09 11.16
C ILE A 83 -13.72 -21.77 11.82
N TYR A 84 -12.94 -22.78 12.19
CA TYR A 84 -11.62 -22.60 12.79
C TYR A 84 -10.67 -21.83 11.87
N LEU A 85 -10.71 -22.07 10.55
CA LEU A 85 -9.98 -21.29 9.56
C LEU A 85 -10.37 -19.81 9.58
N ARG A 86 -11.67 -19.50 9.68
CA ARG A 86 -12.16 -18.12 9.78
C ARG A 86 -11.73 -17.42 11.07
N LEU A 87 -11.66 -18.18 12.17
CA LEU A 87 -11.20 -17.70 13.47
C LEU A 87 -9.66 -17.64 13.60
N GLY A 88 -8.92 -18.03 12.57
CA GLY A 88 -7.45 -18.07 12.61
C GLY A 88 -6.87 -19.22 13.46
N GLN A 89 -7.69 -20.17 13.93
CA GLN A 89 -7.27 -21.31 14.71
C GLN A 89 -6.81 -22.44 13.77
N LEU A 90 -5.64 -22.23 13.12
CA LEU A 90 -5.20 -23.03 11.97
C LEU A 90 -4.94 -24.49 12.34
N ASP A 91 -4.41 -24.77 13.54
CA ASP A 91 -4.17 -26.17 13.99
C ASP A 91 -5.48 -26.96 14.15
N LYS A 92 -6.50 -26.35 14.78
CA LYS A 92 -7.81 -26.99 14.92
C LYS A 92 -8.50 -27.17 13.56
N ALA A 93 -8.32 -26.21 12.65
CA ALA A 93 -8.82 -26.32 11.29
C ALA A 93 -8.18 -27.50 10.56
N THR A 94 -6.86 -27.65 10.65
CA THR A 94 -6.10 -28.76 10.05
C THR A 94 -6.58 -30.11 10.57
N ILE A 95 -6.70 -30.27 11.89
CA ILE A 95 -7.17 -31.52 12.52
C ILE A 95 -8.58 -31.86 12.02
N SER A 96 -9.49 -30.92 12.04
CA SER A 96 -10.87 -31.16 11.64
C SER A 96 -10.97 -31.51 10.14
N LEU A 97 -10.24 -30.80 9.26
CA LEU A 97 -10.28 -31.06 7.82
C LEU A 97 -9.63 -32.41 7.45
N ASN A 98 -8.52 -32.77 8.09
CA ASN A 98 -7.91 -34.07 7.89
C ASN A 98 -8.88 -35.18 8.32
N ARG A 99 -9.58 -35.01 9.45
CA ARG A 99 -10.59 -36.00 9.87
C ARG A 99 -11.74 -36.12 8.85
N ALA A 100 -12.18 -35.02 8.25
CA ALA A 100 -13.18 -35.04 7.16
C ALA A 100 -12.68 -35.87 5.96
N ILE A 101 -11.40 -35.69 5.58
CA ILE A 101 -10.76 -36.38 4.45
C ILE A 101 -10.55 -37.88 4.77
N GLU A 102 -10.15 -38.22 6.00
CA GLU A 102 -10.02 -39.63 6.44
C GLU A 102 -11.34 -40.37 6.33
N ILE A 103 -12.46 -39.73 6.73
CA ILE A 103 -13.80 -40.35 6.66
C ILE A 103 -14.25 -40.44 5.20
N LYS A 104 -13.98 -39.39 4.39
CA LYS A 104 -14.38 -39.31 2.98
C LYS A 104 -13.20 -38.85 2.12
N PRO A 105 -12.37 -39.79 1.60
CA PRO A 105 -11.18 -39.44 0.80
C PRO A 105 -11.48 -38.61 -0.47
N ASN A 106 -12.67 -38.72 -1.03
CA ASN A 106 -13.11 -37.93 -2.20
C ASN A 106 -13.98 -36.73 -1.80
N PHE A 107 -13.53 -35.93 -0.83
CA PHE A 107 -14.25 -34.78 -0.35
C PHE A 107 -13.59 -33.46 -0.82
N ALA A 108 -13.94 -33.01 -2.04
CA ALA A 108 -13.39 -31.82 -2.68
C ALA A 108 -13.40 -30.58 -1.77
N ALA A 109 -14.52 -30.31 -1.08
CA ALA A 109 -14.63 -29.12 -0.21
C ALA A 109 -13.65 -29.16 0.97
N ALA A 110 -13.36 -30.32 1.54
CA ALA A 110 -12.39 -30.45 2.62
C ALA A 110 -10.96 -30.19 2.11
N PHE A 111 -10.60 -30.71 0.94
CA PHE A 111 -9.31 -30.39 0.30
C PHE A 111 -9.19 -28.91 -0.03
N CYS A 112 -10.24 -28.27 -0.56
CA CYS A 112 -10.23 -26.83 -0.83
C CYS A 112 -10.00 -26.02 0.46
N ASN A 113 -10.71 -26.35 1.55
CA ASN A 113 -10.53 -25.68 2.84
C ASN A 113 -9.15 -25.94 3.45
N LEU A 114 -8.59 -27.15 3.32
CA LEU A 114 -7.25 -27.48 3.77
C LEU A 114 -6.19 -26.72 2.97
N GLY A 115 -6.41 -26.54 1.65
CA GLY A 115 -5.57 -25.69 0.81
C GLY A 115 -5.53 -24.24 1.32
N LEU A 116 -6.68 -23.68 1.73
CA LEU A 116 -6.74 -22.34 2.34
C LEU A 116 -6.02 -22.26 3.70
N VAL A 117 -6.08 -23.33 4.50
CA VAL A 117 -5.31 -23.41 5.77
C VAL A 117 -3.82 -23.41 5.49
N ASN A 118 -3.36 -24.25 4.54
CA ASN A 118 -1.95 -24.34 4.17
C ASN A 118 -1.41 -23.01 3.58
N ASP A 119 -2.21 -22.31 2.77
CA ASP A 119 -1.84 -20.97 2.29
C ASP A 119 -1.64 -19.97 3.44
N LYS A 120 -2.51 -19.99 4.45
CA LYS A 120 -2.36 -19.14 5.65
C LYS A 120 -1.15 -19.51 6.51
N LEU A 121 -0.79 -20.79 6.55
CA LEU A 121 0.42 -21.29 7.21
C LEU A 121 1.70 -21.02 6.41
N GLY A 122 1.60 -20.48 5.18
CA GLY A 122 2.74 -20.28 4.28
C GLY A 122 3.26 -21.55 3.60
N LYS A 123 2.55 -22.67 3.74
CA LYS A 123 2.87 -23.98 3.13
C LYS A 123 2.36 -24.01 1.70
N ILE A 124 3.12 -23.35 0.80
CA ILE A 124 2.67 -23.07 -0.58
C ILE A 124 2.45 -24.35 -1.39
N GLU A 125 3.40 -25.29 -1.34
CA GLU A 125 3.33 -26.53 -2.12
C GLU A 125 2.17 -27.42 -1.67
N GLU A 126 1.97 -27.56 -0.37
CA GLU A 126 0.86 -28.32 0.21
C GLU A 126 -0.48 -27.68 -0.16
N ALA A 127 -0.55 -26.32 -0.18
CA ALA A 127 -1.75 -25.63 -0.62
C ALA A 127 -2.07 -25.90 -2.09
N ILE A 128 -1.05 -25.85 -2.98
CA ILE A 128 -1.20 -26.21 -4.41
C ILE A 128 -1.72 -27.63 -4.56
N ASN A 129 -1.13 -28.59 -3.84
CA ASN A 129 -1.53 -29.99 -3.90
C ASN A 129 -2.97 -30.21 -3.44
N CYS A 130 -3.37 -29.55 -2.36
CA CYS A 130 -4.75 -29.62 -1.85
C CYS A 130 -5.75 -29.05 -2.87
N PHE A 131 -5.48 -27.88 -3.47
CA PHE A 131 -6.38 -27.31 -4.49
C PHE A 131 -6.43 -28.19 -5.75
N LYS A 132 -5.30 -28.73 -6.23
CA LYS A 132 -5.29 -29.67 -7.35
C LYS A 132 -6.12 -30.91 -7.04
N LYS A 133 -6.01 -31.47 -5.85
CA LYS A 133 -6.79 -32.64 -5.42
C LYS A 133 -8.29 -32.34 -5.38
N SER A 134 -8.66 -31.15 -4.86
CA SER A 134 -10.05 -30.69 -4.91
C SER A 134 -10.59 -30.60 -6.35
N ILE A 135 -9.80 -30.10 -7.29
CA ILE A 135 -10.15 -29.99 -8.72
C ILE A 135 -10.25 -31.36 -9.38
N GLU A 136 -9.36 -32.30 -9.06
CA GLU A 136 -9.43 -33.68 -9.56
C GLU A 136 -10.73 -34.38 -9.15
N ILE A 137 -11.16 -34.17 -7.89
CA ILE A 137 -12.40 -34.73 -7.37
C ILE A 137 -13.63 -34.04 -7.99
N ASN A 138 -13.58 -32.72 -8.13
CA ASN A 138 -14.66 -31.92 -8.71
C ASN A 138 -14.13 -30.88 -9.68
N SER A 139 -14.00 -31.24 -10.95
CA SER A 139 -13.51 -30.35 -12.02
C SER A 139 -14.45 -29.17 -12.35
N LYS A 140 -15.68 -29.16 -11.83
CA LYS A 140 -16.64 -28.06 -11.99
C LYS A 140 -16.57 -27.04 -10.83
N ASP A 141 -15.68 -27.25 -9.84
CA ASP A 141 -15.53 -26.35 -8.72
C ASP A 141 -14.71 -25.11 -9.10
N GLY A 142 -15.40 -24.06 -9.50
CA GLY A 142 -14.80 -22.76 -9.81
C GLY A 142 -14.02 -22.15 -8.63
N VAL A 143 -14.36 -22.49 -7.38
CA VAL A 143 -13.74 -21.92 -6.18
C VAL A 143 -12.30 -22.42 -6.00
N SER A 144 -12.06 -23.72 -6.21
CA SER A 144 -10.72 -24.29 -6.09
C SER A 144 -9.78 -23.76 -7.18
N TYR A 145 -10.27 -23.60 -8.41
CA TYR A 145 -9.53 -22.92 -9.48
C TYR A 145 -9.19 -21.47 -9.09
N TYR A 146 -10.15 -20.72 -8.56
CA TYR A 146 -9.96 -19.34 -8.12
C TYR A 146 -8.89 -19.23 -7.02
N ASN A 147 -8.95 -20.09 -6.01
CA ASN A 147 -7.98 -20.11 -4.91
C ASN A 147 -6.58 -20.46 -5.40
N LEU A 148 -6.46 -21.40 -6.34
CA LEU A 148 -5.19 -21.75 -6.95
C LEU A 148 -4.63 -20.58 -7.78
N GLY A 149 -5.49 -19.84 -8.51
CA GLY A 149 -5.13 -18.61 -9.19
C GLY A 149 -4.61 -17.53 -8.24
N ASN A 150 -5.25 -17.36 -7.07
CA ASN A 150 -4.79 -16.43 -6.02
C ASN A 150 -3.43 -16.84 -5.46
N LEU A 151 -3.20 -18.13 -5.25
CA LEU A 151 -1.94 -18.63 -4.72
C LEU A 151 -0.80 -18.39 -5.71
N TYR A 152 -1.00 -18.66 -7.01
CA TYR A 152 -0.03 -18.35 -8.05
C TYR A 152 0.23 -16.84 -8.18
N LYS A 153 -0.80 -15.99 -8.04
CA LYS A 153 -0.64 -14.53 -7.97
C LYS A 153 0.25 -14.12 -6.80
N LYS A 154 0.06 -14.73 -5.63
CA LYS A 154 0.83 -14.46 -4.39
C LYS A 154 2.32 -14.76 -4.56
N ILE A 155 2.67 -15.83 -5.28
CA ILE A 155 4.07 -16.19 -5.58
C ILE A 155 4.59 -15.55 -6.88
N ASN A 156 3.85 -14.59 -7.44
CA ASN A 156 4.19 -13.85 -8.66
C ASN A 156 4.30 -14.71 -9.94
N ASP A 157 3.66 -15.88 -9.97
CA ASP A 157 3.50 -16.68 -11.19
C ASP A 157 2.26 -16.21 -11.97
N ILE A 158 2.48 -15.18 -12.77
CA ILE A 158 1.43 -14.50 -13.54
C ILE A 158 0.77 -15.42 -14.57
N ILE A 159 1.54 -16.32 -15.18
CA ILE A 159 1.06 -17.23 -16.23
C ILE A 159 0.06 -18.22 -15.66
N ASN A 160 0.42 -18.89 -14.58
CA ASN A 160 -0.48 -19.84 -13.93
C ASN A 160 -1.66 -19.15 -13.25
N SER A 161 -1.45 -17.96 -12.66
CA SER A 161 -2.55 -17.16 -12.11
C SER A 161 -3.62 -16.85 -13.16
N GLU A 162 -3.23 -16.36 -14.34
CA GLU A 162 -4.12 -16.08 -15.47
C GLU A 162 -4.87 -17.37 -15.89
N LYS A 163 -4.13 -18.48 -16.11
CA LYS A 163 -4.69 -19.77 -16.48
C LYS A 163 -5.79 -20.23 -15.52
N PHE A 164 -5.53 -20.18 -14.23
CA PHE A 164 -6.47 -20.72 -13.23
C PHE A 164 -7.68 -19.81 -13.00
N TYR A 165 -7.55 -18.48 -13.13
CA TYR A 165 -8.71 -17.60 -13.14
C TYR A 165 -9.61 -17.86 -14.36
N LEU A 166 -9.05 -18.09 -15.55
CA LEU A 166 -9.81 -18.44 -16.75
C LEU A 166 -10.55 -19.77 -16.59
N LEU A 167 -9.91 -20.78 -15.99
CA LEU A 167 -10.55 -22.05 -15.67
C LEU A 167 -11.68 -21.90 -14.66
N SER A 168 -11.50 -21.05 -13.65
CA SER A 168 -12.55 -20.71 -12.69
C SER A 168 -13.76 -20.08 -13.37
N ILE A 169 -13.55 -19.12 -14.27
CA ILE A 169 -14.59 -18.48 -15.05
C ILE A 169 -15.32 -19.51 -15.94
N LYS A 170 -14.57 -20.38 -16.60
CA LYS A 170 -15.13 -21.44 -17.44
C LYS A 170 -16.01 -22.40 -16.63
N SER A 171 -15.58 -22.78 -15.42
CA SER A 171 -16.31 -23.70 -14.54
C SER A 171 -17.56 -23.06 -13.94
N ASN A 172 -17.50 -21.79 -13.59
CA ASN A 172 -18.64 -21.05 -13.03
C ASN A 172 -18.65 -19.60 -13.55
N PRO A 173 -19.29 -19.35 -14.71
CA PRO A 173 -19.35 -18.01 -15.30
C PRO A 173 -20.05 -16.95 -14.43
N LYS A 174 -20.89 -17.34 -13.47
CA LYS A 174 -21.58 -16.42 -12.56
C LYS A 174 -20.75 -16.10 -11.30
N PHE A 175 -19.55 -16.66 -11.15
CA PHE A 175 -18.65 -16.35 -10.04
C PHE A 175 -17.82 -15.10 -10.38
N PHE A 176 -18.15 -13.96 -9.78
CA PHE A 176 -17.56 -12.66 -10.15
C PHE A 176 -16.09 -12.50 -9.73
N ALA A 177 -15.68 -13.09 -8.59
CA ALA A 177 -14.34 -12.86 -8.01
C ALA A 177 -13.17 -13.14 -8.97
N PRO A 178 -13.13 -14.23 -9.76
CA PRO A 178 -12.04 -14.46 -10.72
C PRO A 178 -12.00 -13.42 -11.85
N TYR A 179 -13.13 -12.87 -12.29
CA TYR A 179 -13.14 -11.76 -13.25
C TYR A 179 -12.44 -10.54 -12.65
N ASN A 180 -12.80 -10.15 -11.44
CA ASN A 180 -12.21 -9.01 -10.76
C ASN A 180 -10.69 -9.14 -10.61
N ASN A 181 -10.22 -10.33 -10.20
CA ASN A 181 -8.78 -10.57 -10.03
C ASN A 181 -8.02 -10.65 -11.36
N LEU A 182 -8.67 -11.15 -12.40
CA LEU A 182 -8.09 -11.21 -13.75
C LEU A 182 -8.00 -9.81 -14.37
N LEU A 183 -8.99 -8.95 -14.15
CA LEU A 183 -8.95 -7.55 -14.57
C LEU A 183 -7.79 -6.79 -13.88
N ASP A 184 -7.64 -6.95 -12.55
CA ASP A 184 -6.49 -6.40 -11.81
C ASP A 184 -5.15 -6.93 -12.34
N LEU A 185 -5.08 -8.23 -12.69
CA LEU A 185 -3.89 -8.84 -13.25
C LEU A 185 -3.53 -8.24 -14.62
N TYR A 186 -4.50 -8.09 -15.51
CA TYR A 186 -4.28 -7.52 -16.84
C TYR A 186 -3.89 -6.05 -16.77
N GLU A 187 -4.49 -5.30 -15.86
CA GLU A 187 -4.13 -3.91 -15.62
C GLU A 187 -2.66 -3.78 -15.16
N ARG A 188 -2.26 -4.54 -14.14
CA ARG A 188 -0.90 -4.51 -13.58
C ARG A 188 0.16 -5.00 -14.57
N THR A 189 -0.21 -5.90 -15.48
CA THR A 189 0.72 -6.44 -16.50
C THR A 189 0.61 -5.71 -17.83
N ASN A 190 -0.15 -4.59 -17.90
CA ASN A 190 -0.36 -3.79 -19.10
C ASN A 190 -0.90 -4.59 -20.32
N LYS A 191 -1.66 -5.66 -20.06
CA LYS A 191 -2.29 -6.49 -21.10
C LYS A 191 -3.64 -5.92 -21.50
N ARG A 192 -3.62 -4.77 -22.14
CA ARG A 192 -4.80 -3.95 -22.36
C ARG A 192 -5.86 -4.62 -23.23
N ASP A 193 -5.49 -5.27 -24.33
CA ASP A 193 -6.46 -5.92 -25.22
C ASP A 193 -7.25 -7.01 -24.46
N LYS A 194 -6.54 -7.80 -23.64
CA LYS A 194 -7.17 -8.80 -22.77
C LYS A 194 -8.06 -8.17 -21.69
N LEU A 195 -7.66 -7.00 -21.18
CA LEU A 195 -8.47 -6.25 -20.20
C LEU A 195 -9.81 -5.85 -20.82
N ILE A 196 -9.81 -5.25 -22.02
CA ILE A 196 -11.02 -4.79 -22.73
C ILE A 196 -11.93 -5.97 -23.06
N GLU A 197 -11.35 -7.05 -23.62
CA GLU A 197 -12.10 -8.28 -23.92
C GLU A 197 -12.79 -8.84 -22.66
N ARG A 198 -12.07 -8.85 -21.55
CA ARG A 198 -12.60 -9.39 -20.29
C ARG A 198 -13.66 -8.50 -19.66
N ILE A 199 -13.52 -7.16 -19.74
CA ILE A 199 -14.58 -6.22 -19.34
C ILE A 199 -15.87 -6.53 -20.13
N LYS A 200 -15.79 -6.60 -21.47
CA LYS A 200 -16.95 -6.88 -22.32
C LYS A 200 -17.62 -8.20 -21.94
N SER A 201 -16.84 -9.28 -21.76
CA SER A 201 -17.39 -10.59 -21.40
C SER A 201 -18.03 -10.60 -20.01
N ALA A 202 -17.49 -9.85 -19.05
CA ALA A 202 -18.04 -9.73 -17.72
C ALA A 202 -19.32 -8.87 -17.71
N GLU A 203 -19.38 -7.76 -18.46
CA GLU A 203 -20.58 -6.90 -18.59
C GLU A 203 -21.78 -7.66 -19.15
N ALA A 204 -21.57 -8.61 -20.06
CA ALA A 204 -22.64 -9.44 -20.62
C ALA A 204 -23.33 -10.31 -19.55
N ILE A 205 -22.59 -10.73 -18.51
CA ILE A 205 -23.09 -11.60 -17.44
C ILE A 205 -23.54 -10.79 -16.22
N PHE A 206 -22.75 -9.78 -15.83
CA PHE A 206 -22.94 -8.98 -14.63
C PHE A 206 -23.42 -7.57 -15.00
N LYS A 207 -24.60 -7.49 -15.59
CA LYS A 207 -25.24 -6.21 -15.95
C LYS A 207 -25.29 -5.27 -14.75
N ASN A 208 -24.90 -4.01 -14.96
CA ASN A 208 -24.89 -2.95 -13.92
C ASN A 208 -23.95 -3.19 -12.72
N ASN A 209 -22.96 -4.07 -12.82
CA ASN A 209 -22.00 -4.28 -11.75
C ASN A 209 -21.11 -3.02 -11.56
N ILE A 210 -21.22 -2.38 -10.38
CA ILE A 210 -20.51 -1.13 -10.08
C ILE A 210 -18.99 -1.31 -10.03
N THR A 211 -18.47 -2.50 -9.70
CA THR A 211 -17.03 -2.78 -9.75
C THR A 211 -16.52 -2.80 -11.20
N LEU A 212 -17.30 -3.36 -12.14
CA LEU A 212 -16.95 -3.29 -13.56
C LEU A 212 -16.99 -1.85 -14.09
N LYS A 213 -18.01 -1.06 -13.68
CA LYS A 213 -18.06 0.37 -14.02
C LYS A 213 -16.81 1.12 -13.50
N LEU A 214 -16.33 0.81 -12.28
CA LEU A 214 -15.11 1.41 -11.75
C LEU A 214 -13.88 1.05 -12.59
N VAL A 215 -13.71 -0.23 -12.94
CA VAL A 215 -12.57 -0.69 -13.78
C VAL A 215 -12.61 -0.02 -15.16
N LYS A 216 -13.78 0.03 -15.77
CA LYS A 216 -13.99 0.70 -17.07
C LYS A 216 -13.74 2.20 -16.99
N GLY A 217 -14.23 2.87 -15.96
CA GLY A 217 -13.97 4.29 -15.73
C GLY A 217 -12.47 4.58 -15.55
N LYS A 218 -11.75 3.68 -14.86
CA LYS A 218 -10.29 3.77 -14.74
C LYS A 218 -9.58 3.59 -16.10
N ASP A 219 -10.02 2.62 -16.92
CA ASP A 219 -9.47 2.44 -18.27
C ASP A 219 -9.74 3.67 -19.16
N LEU A 220 -10.95 4.22 -19.14
CA LEU A 220 -11.30 5.47 -19.83
C LEU A 220 -10.42 6.65 -19.39
N PHE A 221 -10.16 6.77 -18.08
CA PHE A 221 -9.23 7.77 -17.54
C PHE A 221 -7.82 7.60 -18.10
N ASN A 222 -7.30 6.36 -18.11
CA ASN A 222 -5.97 6.05 -18.65
C ASN A 222 -5.87 6.36 -20.15
N LEU A 223 -6.99 6.20 -20.89
CA LEU A 223 -7.14 6.55 -22.31
C LEU A 223 -7.29 8.04 -22.59
N LYS A 224 -7.33 8.88 -21.55
CA LYS A 224 -7.65 10.32 -21.69
C LYS A 224 -9.06 10.61 -22.22
N LYS A 225 -9.97 9.65 -22.17
CA LYS A 225 -11.41 9.81 -22.42
C LYS A 225 -12.09 10.31 -21.14
N LEU A 226 -11.68 11.53 -20.71
CA LEU A 226 -11.97 12.01 -19.36
C LEU A 226 -13.46 12.30 -19.15
N ARG A 227 -14.16 12.85 -20.15
CA ARG A 227 -15.61 13.13 -20.05
C ARG A 227 -16.43 11.84 -19.95
N GLU A 228 -16.09 10.81 -20.75
CA GLU A 228 -16.73 9.49 -20.66
C GLU A 228 -16.47 8.83 -19.29
N ALA A 229 -15.26 9.00 -18.74
CA ALA A 229 -14.92 8.48 -17.41
C ALA A 229 -15.74 9.17 -16.30
N ILE A 230 -15.90 10.50 -16.38
CA ILE A 230 -16.70 11.29 -15.44
C ILE A 230 -18.16 10.84 -15.49
N GLU A 231 -18.77 10.86 -16.68
CA GLU A 231 -20.17 10.46 -16.87
C GLU A 231 -20.46 9.07 -16.31
N LEU A 232 -19.54 8.10 -16.56
CA LEU A 232 -19.70 6.74 -16.06
C LEU A 232 -19.57 6.67 -14.53
N LEU A 233 -18.64 7.43 -13.94
CA LEU A 233 -18.27 7.29 -12.52
C LEU A 233 -19.11 8.17 -11.57
N GLU A 234 -19.76 9.24 -12.05
CA GLU A 234 -20.60 10.10 -11.20
C GLU A 234 -21.93 9.44 -10.81
N ASN A 235 -22.43 8.49 -11.60
CA ASN A 235 -23.79 7.94 -11.51
C ASN A 235 -23.95 6.79 -10.50
N PHE A 236 -22.97 6.54 -9.61
CA PHE A 236 -23.09 5.52 -8.56
C PHE A 236 -22.14 5.82 -7.40
N ASN A 237 -22.41 5.18 -6.26
CA ASN A 237 -21.54 5.19 -5.09
C ASN A 237 -21.35 3.76 -4.59
N PHE A 238 -20.24 3.49 -3.90
CA PHE A 238 -20.03 2.24 -3.19
C PHE A 238 -20.57 2.34 -1.75
N GLU A 239 -21.00 1.22 -1.20
CA GLU A 239 -21.38 1.13 0.20
C GLU A 239 -20.18 1.30 1.15
N LYS A 240 -20.45 1.59 2.43
CA LYS A 240 -19.41 1.73 3.46
C LYS A 240 -18.51 0.51 3.60
N SER A 241 -19.00 -0.68 3.31
CA SER A 241 -18.23 -1.94 3.28
C SER A 241 -17.16 -1.97 2.17
N GLU A 242 -17.32 -1.16 1.12
CA GLU A 242 -16.43 -1.07 -0.04
C GLU A 242 -15.72 0.30 -0.14
N ILE A 243 -15.47 0.93 1.00
CA ILE A 243 -14.95 2.29 1.10
C ILE A 243 -13.66 2.54 0.31
N ILE A 244 -12.80 1.51 0.15
CA ILE A 244 -11.55 1.60 -0.65
C ILE A 244 -11.89 1.79 -2.14
N LYS A 245 -12.93 1.12 -2.64
CA LYS A 245 -13.37 1.30 -4.03
C LYS A 245 -14.00 2.68 -4.24
N GLU A 246 -14.77 3.14 -3.26
CA GLU A 246 -15.31 4.50 -3.26
C GLU A 246 -14.20 5.54 -3.30
N GLN A 247 -13.18 5.40 -2.46
CA GLN A 247 -12.02 6.29 -2.48
C GLN A 247 -11.32 6.31 -3.84
N LEU A 248 -11.14 5.15 -4.48
CA LEU A 248 -10.55 5.05 -5.82
C LEU A 248 -11.42 5.76 -6.86
N ARG A 249 -12.74 5.55 -6.83
CA ARG A 249 -13.70 6.19 -7.73
C ARG A 249 -13.61 7.72 -7.62
N ILE A 250 -13.67 8.24 -6.40
CA ILE A 250 -13.56 9.66 -6.11
C ILE A 250 -12.21 10.23 -6.57
N ALA A 251 -11.11 9.51 -6.35
CA ALA A 251 -9.78 9.94 -6.79
C ALA A 251 -9.65 9.99 -8.33
N ILE A 252 -10.33 9.09 -9.06
CA ILE A 252 -10.37 9.14 -10.53
C ILE A 252 -11.19 10.35 -11.00
N LEU A 253 -12.35 10.60 -10.39
CA LEU A 253 -13.17 11.79 -10.68
C LEU A 253 -12.39 13.07 -10.44
N ALA A 254 -11.74 13.21 -9.29
CA ALA A 254 -10.90 14.36 -8.97
C ALA A 254 -9.85 14.62 -10.05
N LYS A 255 -9.09 13.59 -10.44
CA LYS A 255 -8.06 13.70 -11.48
C LYS A 255 -8.63 13.95 -12.88
N SER A 256 -9.83 13.46 -13.17
CA SER A 256 -10.50 13.67 -14.45
C SER A 256 -10.94 15.13 -14.58
N HIS A 257 -11.59 15.69 -13.57
CA HIS A 257 -11.98 17.10 -13.54
C HIS A 257 -10.75 18.03 -13.59
N ASP A 258 -9.67 17.71 -12.86
CA ASP A 258 -8.41 18.46 -12.92
C ASP A 258 -7.85 18.51 -14.35
N GLN A 259 -7.86 17.39 -15.09
CA GLN A 259 -7.31 17.33 -16.45
C GLN A 259 -8.17 18.03 -17.50
N ILE A 260 -9.48 18.17 -17.28
CA ILE A 260 -10.37 18.92 -18.19
C ILE A 260 -10.51 20.41 -17.80
N GLY A 261 -9.82 20.87 -16.73
CA GLY A 261 -9.81 22.26 -16.29
C GLY A 261 -10.97 22.66 -15.37
N GLU A 262 -11.76 21.72 -14.87
CA GLU A 262 -12.84 21.99 -13.90
C GLU A 262 -12.27 21.96 -12.47
N PHE A 263 -11.41 22.95 -12.14
CA PHE A 263 -10.57 22.93 -10.94
C PHE A 263 -11.35 22.98 -9.63
N GLU A 264 -12.47 23.72 -9.58
CA GLU A 264 -13.32 23.77 -8.38
C GLU A 264 -13.92 22.42 -8.06
N LYS A 265 -14.47 21.72 -9.06
CA LYS A 265 -15.01 20.36 -8.87
C LYS A 265 -13.90 19.38 -8.51
N ALA A 266 -12.75 19.47 -9.19
CA ALA A 266 -11.60 18.65 -8.90
C ALA A 266 -11.19 18.77 -7.42
N PHE A 267 -11.11 20.00 -6.89
CA PHE A 267 -10.73 20.25 -5.52
C PHE A 267 -11.71 19.63 -4.54
N LYS A 268 -13.03 19.82 -4.73
CA LYS A 268 -14.07 19.19 -3.90
C LYS A 268 -13.97 17.65 -3.88
N TYR A 269 -13.62 17.04 -5.03
CA TYR A 269 -13.41 15.58 -5.08
C TYR A 269 -12.11 15.16 -4.39
N PHE A 270 -11.03 15.95 -4.45
CA PHE A 270 -9.81 15.69 -3.68
C PHE A 270 -10.08 15.77 -2.17
N GLU A 271 -10.81 16.79 -1.71
CA GLU A 271 -11.25 16.91 -0.30
C GLU A 271 -12.02 15.66 0.14
N LYS A 272 -13.01 15.24 -0.64
CA LYS A 272 -13.82 14.05 -0.34
C LYS A 272 -12.98 12.76 -0.29
N ALA A 273 -12.01 12.59 -1.19
CA ALA A 273 -11.09 11.45 -1.17
C ALA A 273 -10.22 11.42 0.08
N ASN A 274 -9.76 12.61 0.51
CA ASN A 274 -8.94 12.78 1.71
C ASN A 274 -9.78 12.57 2.98
N GLU A 275 -11.02 13.03 3.03
CA GLU A 275 -11.95 12.78 4.12
C GLU A 275 -12.21 11.28 4.31
N ILE A 276 -12.45 10.54 3.23
CA ILE A 276 -12.57 9.07 3.26
C ILE A 276 -11.30 8.45 3.83
N SER A 277 -10.12 8.90 3.38
CA SER A 277 -8.83 8.41 3.87
C SER A 277 -8.65 8.68 5.36
N LEU A 278 -9.01 9.88 5.81
CA LEU A 278 -8.96 10.27 7.22
C LEU A 278 -9.85 9.36 8.08
N ASN A 279 -11.11 9.21 7.70
CA ASN A 279 -12.09 8.40 8.44
C ASN A 279 -11.70 6.92 8.52
N THR A 280 -11.06 6.40 7.48
CA THR A 280 -10.61 5.01 7.42
C THR A 280 -9.35 4.76 8.25
N ASN A 281 -8.44 5.73 8.34
CA ASN A 281 -7.10 5.56 8.90
C ASN A 281 -6.86 6.27 10.23
N ASN A 282 -7.79 7.10 10.71
CA ASN A 282 -7.62 7.97 11.89
C ASN A 282 -7.22 7.22 13.18
N LYS A 283 -7.59 5.93 13.31
CA LYS A 283 -7.22 5.10 14.46
C LYS A 283 -5.77 4.60 14.44
N PHE A 284 -5.11 4.65 13.27
CA PHE A 284 -3.81 4.02 13.07
C PHE A 284 -2.66 5.02 12.95
N PHE A 285 -2.93 6.28 12.58
CA PHE A 285 -1.90 7.28 12.32
C PHE A 285 -2.17 8.59 13.06
N ASN A 286 -1.09 9.24 13.51
CA ASN A 286 -1.15 10.47 14.28
C ASN A 286 -0.31 11.56 13.62
N LYS A 287 -0.96 12.53 12.94
CA LYS A 287 -0.29 13.65 12.26
C LYS A 287 0.62 14.47 13.20
N LYS A 288 0.26 14.61 14.49
CA LYS A 288 1.03 15.36 15.47
C LYS A 288 2.35 14.70 15.83
N LYS A 289 2.52 13.39 15.59
CA LYS A 289 3.73 12.66 15.98
C LYS A 289 4.96 13.14 15.20
N THR A 290 4.85 13.30 13.88
CA THR A 290 5.96 13.81 13.05
C THR A 290 6.27 15.27 13.39
N LEU A 291 5.25 16.10 13.62
CA LEU A 291 5.44 17.49 14.05
C LEU A 291 6.18 17.58 15.39
N LYS A 292 5.83 16.74 16.37
CA LYS A 292 6.57 16.65 17.66
C LYS A 292 8.03 16.21 17.47
N ILE A 293 8.29 15.31 16.52
CA ILE A 293 9.65 14.91 16.16
C ILE A 293 10.46 16.10 15.63
N ILE A 294 9.86 16.92 14.76
CA ILE A 294 10.47 18.14 14.22
C ILE A 294 10.69 19.18 15.33
N GLU A 295 9.67 19.41 16.14
CA GLU A 295 9.73 20.36 17.27
C GLU A 295 10.85 20.01 18.26
N LYS A 296 10.94 18.74 18.68
CA LYS A 296 11.99 18.25 19.57
C LYS A 296 13.38 18.53 19.01
N ARG A 297 13.59 18.26 17.71
CA ARG A 297 14.85 18.54 17.02
C ARG A 297 15.11 20.03 16.90
N THR A 298 14.12 20.80 16.51
CA THR A 298 14.24 22.25 16.41
C THR A 298 14.68 22.87 17.73
N ASN A 299 14.10 22.44 18.85
CA ASN A 299 14.46 22.93 20.18
C ASN A 299 15.89 22.50 20.58
N PHE A 300 16.26 21.26 20.29
CA PHE A 300 17.60 20.74 20.58
C PHE A 300 18.69 21.46 19.77
N PHE A 301 18.51 21.60 18.45
CA PHE A 301 19.53 22.17 17.57
C PHE A 301 19.62 23.71 17.63
N LYS A 302 18.72 24.38 18.34
CA LYS A 302 18.86 25.81 18.73
C LYS A 302 19.87 26.03 19.87
N ASP A 303 20.26 25.00 20.60
CA ASP A 303 21.23 25.12 21.71
C ASP A 303 22.59 25.51 21.14
N ASN A 304 23.20 26.58 21.73
CA ASN A 304 24.54 27.05 21.35
C ASN A 304 25.63 26.00 21.54
N LYS A 305 25.41 25.00 22.39
CA LYS A 305 26.33 23.85 22.57
C LYS A 305 26.56 23.08 21.27
N VAL A 306 25.59 23.05 20.38
CA VAL A 306 25.67 22.36 19.07
C VAL A 306 26.76 23.00 18.19
N LYS A 307 26.88 24.33 18.21
CA LYS A 307 27.89 25.08 17.44
C LYS A 307 29.33 24.78 17.87
N ASN A 308 29.51 24.32 19.10
CA ASN A 308 30.82 24.02 19.69
C ASN A 308 31.22 22.53 19.57
N TRP A 309 30.48 21.74 18.80
CA TRP A 309 30.82 20.34 18.62
C TRP A 309 32.14 20.18 17.87
N LYS A 310 33.04 19.36 18.45
CA LYS A 310 34.23 18.93 17.72
C LYS A 310 33.81 18.07 16.54
N GLN A 311 34.34 18.37 15.36
CA GLN A 311 34.17 17.54 14.20
C GLN A 311 34.98 16.23 14.37
N PHE A 312 34.39 15.12 13.94
CA PHE A 312 35.09 13.83 13.93
C PHE A 312 35.84 13.69 12.60
N ASN A 313 37.13 13.35 12.68
CA ASN A 313 37.92 13.09 11.47
C ASN A 313 37.45 11.80 10.80
N SER A 314 37.09 11.88 9.53
CA SER A 314 36.79 10.69 8.73
C SER A 314 38.11 10.02 8.28
N LYS A 315 38.78 9.30 9.19
CA LYS A 315 39.94 8.45 8.82
C LYS A 315 39.55 7.16 8.10
N ASN A 316 38.27 6.93 7.82
CA ASN A 316 37.81 5.70 7.18
C ASN A 316 37.87 5.79 5.65
N LYS A 317 38.31 4.69 5.02
CA LYS A 317 38.36 4.48 3.57
C LYS A 317 37.01 4.46 2.87
N GLU A 318 35.89 4.49 3.62
CA GLU A 318 34.54 4.56 3.04
C GLU A 318 34.18 6.01 2.71
N SER A 319 33.75 6.25 1.50
CA SER A 319 33.25 7.56 1.03
C SER A 319 32.07 8.01 1.89
N SER A 320 32.02 9.31 2.22
CA SER A 320 30.90 9.92 2.95
C SER A 320 29.54 9.64 2.27
N PRO A 321 28.48 9.40 3.07
CA PRO A 321 27.16 9.12 2.50
C PRO A 321 26.61 10.33 1.72
N ILE A 322 25.83 10.03 0.68
CA ILE A 322 25.18 11.03 -0.17
C ILE A 322 23.67 10.86 -0.04
N PHE A 323 22.97 11.97 0.15
CA PHE A 323 21.52 12.00 0.34
C PHE A 323 20.83 12.88 -0.68
N ILE A 324 19.74 12.38 -1.25
CA ILE A 324 18.75 13.22 -1.94
C ILE A 324 17.62 13.49 -0.96
N ILE A 325 17.47 14.77 -0.61
CA ILE A 325 16.48 15.26 0.35
C ILE A 325 15.57 16.32 -0.30
N GLY A 326 14.47 16.62 0.37
CA GLY A 326 13.53 17.66 -0.04
C GLY A 326 12.17 17.46 0.62
N PHE A 327 11.19 18.25 0.21
CA PHE A 327 9.82 17.99 0.61
C PHE A 327 9.18 16.93 -0.33
N PRO A 328 8.26 16.09 0.12
CA PRO A 328 7.52 15.21 -0.78
C PRO A 328 6.94 16.00 -1.96
N ARG A 329 6.97 15.42 -3.16
CA ARG A 329 6.51 16.05 -4.42
C ARG A 329 7.37 17.20 -4.94
N SER A 330 8.56 17.42 -4.39
CA SER A 330 9.52 18.43 -4.92
C SER A 330 10.24 17.99 -6.21
N GLY A 331 10.06 16.76 -6.69
CA GLY A 331 10.74 16.25 -7.89
C GLY A 331 11.88 15.26 -7.62
N THR A 332 12.06 14.83 -6.37
CA THR A 332 13.09 13.84 -5.97
C THR A 332 13.02 12.53 -6.76
N THR A 333 11.82 12.08 -7.15
CA THR A 333 11.67 10.86 -7.98
C THR A 333 12.14 11.07 -9.42
N LEU A 334 11.93 12.26 -10.00
CA LEU A 334 12.46 12.58 -11.32
C LEU A 334 13.99 12.58 -11.29
N LEU A 335 14.58 13.27 -10.32
CA LEU A 335 16.02 13.33 -10.15
C LEU A 335 16.62 11.94 -9.89
N ASP A 336 15.99 11.12 -9.02
CA ASP A 336 16.36 9.72 -8.80
C ASP A 336 16.43 8.96 -10.13
N THR A 337 15.37 9.04 -10.94
CA THR A 337 15.28 8.29 -12.20
C THR A 337 16.37 8.73 -13.19
N ILE A 338 16.64 10.04 -13.28
CA ILE A 338 17.68 10.60 -14.12
C ILE A 338 19.07 10.12 -13.66
N LEU A 339 19.42 10.32 -12.40
CA LEU A 339 20.75 9.98 -11.89
C LEU A 339 21.01 8.46 -11.90
N ARG A 340 19.99 7.65 -11.65
CA ARG A 340 20.10 6.17 -11.70
C ARG A 340 20.42 5.64 -13.10
N SER A 341 20.06 6.35 -14.16
CA SER A 341 20.41 5.97 -15.53
C SER A 341 21.91 6.07 -15.79
N HIS A 342 22.66 6.80 -14.95
CA HIS A 342 24.10 6.88 -15.02
C HIS A 342 24.76 5.54 -14.63
N PRO A 343 25.77 5.04 -15.42
CA PRO A 343 26.36 3.71 -15.18
C PRO A 343 27.07 3.56 -13.83
N LEU A 344 27.54 4.64 -13.21
CA LEU A 344 28.25 4.60 -11.93
C LEU A 344 27.37 4.88 -10.71
N ILE A 345 26.13 5.34 -10.89
CA ILE A 345 25.26 5.77 -9.78
C ILE A 345 24.16 4.74 -9.53
N ASP A 346 23.97 4.36 -8.27
CA ASP A 346 22.78 3.65 -7.82
C ASP A 346 22.08 4.43 -6.72
N ILE A 347 20.74 4.34 -6.66
CA ILE A 347 19.96 5.07 -5.68
C ILE A 347 19.09 4.10 -4.88
N ILE A 348 19.20 4.19 -3.57
CA ILE A 348 18.37 3.45 -2.63
C ILE A 348 17.09 4.26 -2.41
N GLU A 349 16.01 3.82 -3.05
CA GLU A 349 14.76 4.56 -3.09
C GLU A 349 13.89 4.25 -1.90
N GLU A 350 13.58 5.29 -1.12
CA GLU A 350 12.56 5.34 -0.06
C GLU A 350 12.61 4.14 0.91
N LYS A 351 13.83 3.72 1.26
CA LYS A 351 14.04 2.74 2.34
C LYS A 351 14.23 3.47 3.66
N PRO A 352 13.65 2.98 4.77
CA PRO A 352 13.73 3.64 6.08
C PRO A 352 15.10 3.41 6.75
N ILE A 353 16.20 3.72 6.03
CA ILE A 353 17.56 3.47 6.53
C ILE A 353 17.84 4.35 7.74
N ILE A 354 17.61 5.67 7.62
CA ILE A 354 17.85 6.64 8.70
C ILE A 354 16.93 6.38 9.89
N ASP A 355 15.64 6.11 9.68
CA ASP A 355 14.74 5.78 10.79
C ASP A 355 15.19 4.54 11.55
N ASN A 356 15.63 3.49 10.84
CA ASN A 356 16.13 2.27 11.45
C ASN A 356 17.48 2.50 12.14
N TRP A 357 18.36 3.28 11.52
CA TRP A 357 19.65 3.65 12.09
C TRP A 357 19.49 4.41 13.42
N ILE A 358 18.61 5.41 13.47
CA ILE A 358 18.31 6.15 14.71
C ILE A 358 17.74 5.22 15.78
N LYS A 359 16.84 4.30 15.41
CA LYS A 359 16.29 3.31 16.35
C LYS A 359 17.37 2.38 16.91
N GLU A 360 18.32 1.92 16.08
CA GLU A 360 19.43 1.09 16.56
C GLU A 360 20.35 1.88 17.51
N ILE A 361 20.67 3.14 17.19
CA ILE A 361 21.41 4.02 18.10
C ILE A 361 20.67 4.18 19.44
N GLN A 362 19.36 4.42 19.40
CA GLN A 362 18.53 4.62 20.59
C GLN A 362 18.41 3.38 21.50
N LYS A 363 18.72 2.18 21.01
CA LYS A 363 18.83 0.98 21.86
C LYS A 363 20.09 0.98 22.73
N GLU A 364 21.13 1.69 22.31
CA GLU A 364 22.42 1.71 22.98
C GLU A 364 22.65 2.95 23.85
N VAL A 365 21.90 4.02 23.55
CA VAL A 365 22.01 5.31 24.26
C VAL A 365 20.62 5.76 24.69
N ASP A 366 20.56 6.74 25.59
CA ASP A 366 19.29 7.32 26.00
C ASP A 366 18.49 7.82 24.78
N SER A 367 17.18 7.63 24.80
CA SER A 367 16.26 8.01 23.73
C SER A 367 16.16 9.53 23.49
N ASP A 368 16.78 10.35 24.36
CA ASP A 368 16.86 11.80 24.20
C ASP A 368 18.01 12.18 23.25
N LEU A 369 17.83 13.25 22.45
CA LEU A 369 18.84 13.79 21.53
C LEU A 369 20.12 14.26 22.26
N LYS A 370 20.09 14.41 23.58
CA LYS A 370 21.24 14.81 24.42
C LYS A 370 22.46 13.91 24.22
N TYR A 371 22.30 12.65 23.83
CA TYR A 371 23.44 11.76 23.53
C TYR A 371 24.34 12.34 22.44
N LEU A 372 23.81 13.17 21.52
CA LEU A 372 24.57 13.80 20.45
C LEU A 372 25.69 14.71 20.99
N HIS A 373 25.52 15.29 22.19
CA HIS A 373 26.59 16.07 22.86
C HIS A 373 27.75 15.19 23.33
N ASN A 374 27.45 13.94 23.70
CA ASN A 374 28.39 13.03 24.35
C ASN A 374 29.03 12.02 23.37
N ILE A 375 28.75 12.12 22.06
CA ILE A 375 29.39 11.26 21.06
C ILE A 375 30.89 11.55 21.03
N ASN A 376 31.68 10.49 21.18
CA ASN A 376 33.11 10.48 20.95
C ASN A 376 33.46 9.77 19.63
N GLU A 377 34.78 9.75 19.28
CA GLU A 377 35.24 9.15 18.02
C GLU A 377 34.86 7.67 17.88
N ASN A 378 34.98 6.89 18.96
CA ASN A 378 34.64 5.45 18.93
C ASN A 378 33.13 5.23 18.70
N SER A 379 32.27 6.00 19.38
CA SER A 379 30.83 5.94 19.19
C SER A 379 30.44 6.38 17.77
N ALA A 380 31.07 7.43 17.25
CA ALA A 380 30.85 7.90 15.89
C ALA A 380 31.21 6.83 14.86
N GLN A 381 32.37 6.16 15.01
CA GLN A 381 32.79 5.07 14.13
C GLN A 381 31.81 3.88 14.17
N LYS A 382 31.35 3.52 15.38
CA LYS A 382 30.33 2.47 15.55
C LYS A 382 29.04 2.82 14.82
N PHE A 383 28.55 4.05 15.00
CA PHE A 383 27.29 4.50 14.36
C PHE A 383 27.42 4.63 12.84
N ARG A 384 28.59 5.04 12.33
CA ARG A 384 28.90 5.02 10.89
C ARG A 384 28.80 3.59 10.33
N LYS A 385 29.43 2.63 11.00
CA LYS A 385 29.34 1.21 10.59
C LYS A 385 27.92 0.71 10.56
N MET A 386 27.11 1.00 11.59
CA MET A 386 25.68 0.62 11.63
C MET A 386 24.90 1.18 10.43
N TYR A 387 25.13 2.44 10.05
CA TYR A 387 24.52 3.02 8.87
C TYR A 387 24.92 2.27 7.59
N PHE A 388 26.21 2.04 7.38
CA PHE A 388 26.68 1.34 6.18
C PHE A 388 26.19 -0.11 6.12
N ASP A 389 26.10 -0.81 7.24
CA ASP A 389 25.52 -2.16 7.31
C ASP A 389 24.04 -2.16 6.90
N LEU A 390 23.26 -1.19 7.36
CA LEU A 390 21.85 -1.02 6.95
C LEU A 390 21.73 -0.63 5.48
N ARG A 391 22.57 0.29 4.99
CA ARG A 391 22.63 0.68 3.58
C ARG A 391 22.94 -0.51 2.69
N ASN A 392 23.98 -1.28 3.02
CA ASN A 392 24.48 -2.38 2.21
C ASN A 392 23.49 -3.55 2.09
N LYS A 393 22.61 -3.75 3.08
CA LYS A 393 21.47 -4.69 2.97
C LYS A 393 20.48 -4.33 1.85
N ASN A 394 20.45 -3.08 1.43
CA ASN A 394 19.54 -2.56 0.40
C ASN A 394 20.20 -2.42 -0.99
N ILE A 395 21.50 -2.71 -1.10
CA ILE A 395 22.27 -2.64 -2.35
C ILE A 395 22.27 -4.02 -3.01
N LYS A 396 21.99 -4.07 -4.31
CA LYS A 396 22.15 -5.29 -5.10
C LYS A 396 23.65 -5.56 -5.29
N LYS A 397 24.11 -6.74 -4.88
CA LYS A 397 25.50 -7.17 -5.04
C LYS A 397 25.87 -7.23 -6.53
N ASN A 398 27.09 -6.82 -6.87
CA ASN A 398 27.73 -6.93 -8.21
C ASN A 398 27.03 -6.17 -9.35
N ASN A 399 26.57 -4.96 -9.13
CA ASN A 399 25.98 -4.13 -10.19
C ASN A 399 26.95 -3.15 -10.89
N GLY A 400 28.25 -3.17 -10.54
CA GLY A 400 29.28 -2.27 -11.12
C GLY A 400 29.18 -0.81 -10.71
N LYS A 401 28.20 -0.45 -9.84
CA LYS A 401 28.00 0.92 -9.36
C LYS A 401 29.06 1.30 -8.32
N LYS A 402 29.47 2.57 -8.33
CA LYS A 402 30.48 3.12 -7.41
C LYS A 402 29.90 4.13 -6.42
N ILE A 403 28.84 4.82 -6.78
CA ILE A 403 28.19 5.86 -5.99
C ILE A 403 26.81 5.37 -5.59
N TYR A 404 26.54 5.40 -4.29
CA TYR A 404 25.26 5.01 -3.71
C TYR A 404 24.62 6.19 -3.01
N ILE A 405 23.42 6.56 -3.43
CA ILE A 405 22.68 7.71 -2.90
C ILE A 405 21.46 7.20 -2.13
N ASP A 406 21.30 7.65 -0.89
CA ASP A 406 20.09 7.40 -0.09
C ASP A 406 19.03 8.45 -0.42
N LYS A 407 17.96 8.04 -1.10
CA LYS A 407 16.86 8.93 -1.44
C LYS A 407 15.64 8.66 -0.57
N MET A 408 15.46 9.51 0.42
CA MET A 408 14.24 9.64 1.22
C MET A 408 14.00 11.13 1.48
N PRO A 409 13.00 11.74 0.83
CA PRO A 409 12.79 13.20 0.93
C PRO A 409 12.80 13.72 2.36
N LEU A 410 12.09 13.07 3.27
CA LEU A 410 11.96 13.50 4.67
C LEU A 410 13.19 13.19 5.54
N ASN A 411 14.30 12.61 5.00
CA ASN A 411 15.58 12.56 5.72
C ASN A 411 16.11 13.97 6.06
N ILE A 412 15.61 15.00 5.40
CA ILE A 412 15.83 16.40 5.74
C ILE A 412 15.56 16.70 7.23
N ILE A 413 14.61 16.03 7.88
CA ILE A 413 14.26 16.19 9.29
C ILE A 413 15.40 15.71 10.21
N TYR A 414 16.19 14.75 9.75
CA TYR A 414 17.25 14.08 10.49
C TYR A 414 18.66 14.55 10.11
N ALA A 415 18.77 15.59 9.29
CA ALA A 415 20.05 16.07 8.79
C ALA A 415 21.02 16.48 9.91
N GLY A 416 20.50 16.96 11.05
CA GLY A 416 21.33 17.31 12.20
C GLY A 416 22.06 16.11 12.83
N GLU A 417 21.38 14.98 13.00
CA GLU A 417 21.99 13.72 13.47
C GLU A 417 22.96 13.15 12.44
N ILE A 418 22.61 13.23 11.16
CA ILE A 418 23.50 12.78 10.07
C ILE A 418 24.78 13.60 10.10
N LEU A 419 24.70 14.93 10.14
CA LEU A 419 25.86 15.83 10.14
C LEU A 419 26.72 15.68 11.39
N ARG A 420 26.12 15.34 12.54
CA ARG A 420 26.89 15.06 13.77
C ARG A 420 27.81 13.86 13.61
N ILE A 421 27.38 12.82 12.90
CA ILE A 421 28.12 11.56 12.75
C ILE A 421 28.92 11.53 11.44
N PHE A 422 28.41 12.15 10.39
CA PHE A 422 29.01 12.27 9.06
C PHE A 422 29.15 13.76 8.67
N PRO A 423 30.16 14.47 9.21
CA PRO A 423 30.35 15.90 8.92
C PRO A 423 30.51 16.20 7.41
N ASP A 424 31.11 15.24 6.68
CA ASP A 424 31.39 15.36 5.25
C ASP A 424 30.25 14.78 4.35
N ALA A 425 29.08 14.45 4.92
CA ALA A 425 27.95 13.96 4.15
C ALA A 425 27.55 14.96 3.06
N LYS A 426 27.34 14.45 1.83
CA LYS A 426 26.87 15.26 0.70
C LYS A 426 25.34 15.26 0.66
N PHE A 427 24.73 16.43 0.49
CA PHE A 427 23.28 16.58 0.35
C PHE A 427 22.93 17.22 -0.99
N ILE A 428 22.00 16.59 -1.70
CA ILE A 428 21.35 17.16 -2.87
C ILE A 428 19.93 17.54 -2.44
N MET A 429 19.69 18.84 -2.28
CA MET A 429 18.39 19.39 -1.89
C MET A 429 17.57 19.71 -3.13
N VAL A 430 16.44 19.02 -3.28
CA VAL A 430 15.52 19.24 -4.38
C VAL A 430 14.42 20.18 -3.91
N LEU A 431 14.39 21.39 -4.48
CA LEU A 431 13.35 22.39 -4.30
C LEU A 431 12.34 22.35 -5.43
N ARG A 432 11.14 22.79 -5.15
CA ARG A 432 10.07 23.10 -6.09
C ARG A 432 9.21 24.21 -5.50
N HIS A 433 8.50 24.93 -6.35
CA HIS A 433 7.61 26.00 -5.89
C HIS A 433 6.75 25.52 -4.70
N PRO A 434 6.80 26.21 -3.53
CA PRO A 434 6.17 25.75 -2.30
C PRO A 434 4.69 25.39 -2.45
N CYS A 435 3.95 26.27 -3.17
CA CYS A 435 2.53 26.07 -3.43
C CYS A 435 2.26 24.81 -4.30
N ASP A 436 3.12 24.53 -5.30
CA ASP A 436 2.99 23.31 -6.11
C ASP A 436 3.29 22.05 -5.31
N CYS A 437 4.28 22.09 -4.39
CA CYS A 437 4.57 20.97 -3.49
C CYS A 437 3.37 20.66 -2.59
N VAL A 438 2.86 21.67 -1.90
CA VAL A 438 1.77 21.52 -0.92
C VAL A 438 0.50 21.06 -1.61
N LEU A 439 0.10 21.70 -2.71
CA LEU A 439 -1.05 21.28 -3.50
C LEU A 439 -0.89 19.86 -4.05
N SER A 440 0.29 19.52 -4.58
CA SER A 440 0.55 18.18 -5.11
C SER A 440 0.52 17.10 -4.03
N CYS A 441 0.92 17.41 -2.80
CA CYS A 441 0.77 16.50 -1.66
C CYS A 441 -0.70 16.29 -1.30
N PHE A 442 -1.47 17.36 -1.20
CA PHE A 442 -2.90 17.33 -0.92
C PHE A 442 -3.69 16.49 -1.96
N MET A 443 -3.36 16.63 -3.25
CA MET A 443 -4.01 15.93 -4.36
C MET A 443 -3.57 14.47 -4.53
N GLN A 444 -2.58 14.00 -3.77
CA GLN A 444 -1.99 12.68 -3.94
C GLN A 444 -2.52 11.67 -2.94
N SER A 445 -2.96 10.51 -3.44
CA SER A 445 -3.27 9.36 -2.58
C SER A 445 -1.96 8.68 -2.15
N PHE A 446 -1.53 8.89 -0.91
CA PHE A 446 -0.35 8.25 -0.33
C PHE A 446 -0.72 6.94 0.38
N LYS A 447 0.25 6.02 0.48
CA LYS A 447 0.21 4.98 1.51
C LYS A 447 0.38 5.66 2.87
N MET A 448 -0.65 5.57 3.71
CA MET A 448 -0.73 6.34 4.94
C MET A 448 0.32 5.93 5.99
N ASN A 449 0.88 6.94 6.64
CA ASN A 449 1.72 6.88 7.84
C ASN A 449 1.58 8.21 8.60
N ASP A 450 2.27 8.36 9.75
CA ASP A 450 2.18 9.55 10.59
C ASP A 450 2.55 10.86 9.84
N ALA A 451 3.54 10.84 8.96
CA ALA A 451 3.94 12.01 8.18
C ALA A 451 2.91 12.31 7.07
N MET A 452 2.51 11.28 6.29
CA MET A 452 1.59 11.45 5.16
C MET A 452 0.17 11.85 5.61
N SER A 453 -0.21 11.58 6.86
CA SER A 453 -1.49 12.02 7.40
C SER A 453 -1.64 13.55 7.50
N ASN A 454 -0.54 14.30 7.43
CA ASN A 454 -0.57 15.76 7.32
C ASN A 454 -1.02 16.25 5.93
N PHE A 455 -1.04 15.40 4.91
CA PHE A 455 -1.42 15.79 3.54
C PHE A 455 -2.91 15.65 3.23
N LEU A 456 -3.70 15.16 4.18
CA LEU A 456 -5.16 14.99 4.01
C LEU A 456 -5.94 16.30 4.12
N ASN A 457 -5.30 17.37 4.62
CA ASN A 457 -5.85 18.71 4.70
C ASN A 457 -4.82 19.70 4.14
N LEU A 458 -5.28 20.73 3.42
CA LEU A 458 -4.39 21.68 2.75
C LEU A 458 -3.61 22.55 3.74
N GLU A 459 -4.27 22.99 4.81
CA GLU A 459 -3.63 23.82 5.85
C GLU A 459 -2.61 22.99 6.66
N ASP A 460 -2.95 21.75 7.04
CA ASP A 460 -2.01 20.83 7.68
C ASP A 460 -0.78 20.59 6.79
N SER A 461 -0.99 20.45 5.46
CA SER A 461 0.09 20.28 4.48
C SER A 461 1.04 21.49 4.44
N ALA A 462 0.47 22.70 4.45
CA ALA A 462 1.24 23.93 4.45
C ALA A 462 2.03 24.12 5.77
N ASN A 463 1.42 23.85 6.92
CA ASN A 463 2.07 23.92 8.23
C ASN A 463 3.17 22.86 8.37
N PHE A 464 2.97 21.67 7.80
CA PHE A 464 4.00 20.63 7.77
C PHE A 464 5.18 21.03 6.87
N TYR A 465 4.90 21.60 5.69
CA TYR A 465 5.92 22.18 4.81
C TYR A 465 6.74 23.24 5.56
N ASP A 466 6.08 24.19 6.19
CA ASP A 466 6.71 25.26 6.97
C ASP A 466 7.63 24.70 8.07
N SER A 467 7.15 23.71 8.80
CA SER A 467 7.90 23.07 9.89
C SER A 467 9.16 22.36 9.38
N VAL A 468 9.05 21.63 8.26
CA VAL A 468 10.18 20.94 7.61
C VAL A 468 11.21 21.95 7.08
N MET A 469 10.76 23.02 6.46
CA MET A 469 11.68 24.01 5.90
C MET A 469 12.35 24.88 6.97
N LYS A 470 11.66 25.14 8.09
CA LYS A 470 12.24 25.82 9.27
C LYS A 470 13.37 25.03 9.89
N ILE A 471 13.19 23.72 10.10
CA ILE A 471 14.26 22.90 10.68
C ILE A 471 15.44 22.77 9.71
N TRP A 472 15.17 22.62 8.41
CA TRP A 472 16.23 22.62 7.41
C TRP A 472 17.05 23.91 7.44
N GLN A 473 16.38 25.06 7.50
CA GLN A 473 17.05 26.35 7.60
C GLN A 473 17.90 26.47 8.89
N LEU A 474 17.41 25.91 10.00
CA LEU A 474 18.19 25.84 11.23
C LEU A 474 19.48 25.05 11.03
N TYR A 475 19.42 23.89 10.35
CA TYR A 475 20.63 23.10 10.05
C TYR A 475 21.61 23.83 9.14
N VAL A 476 21.12 24.47 8.08
CA VAL A 476 21.97 25.28 7.17
C VAL A 476 22.66 26.44 7.91
N ASN A 477 22.00 27.04 8.88
CA ASN A 477 22.57 28.12 9.69
C ASN A 477 23.51 27.62 10.80
N THR A 478 23.42 26.34 11.16
CA THR A 478 24.16 25.76 12.29
C THR A 478 25.43 25.03 11.84
N PHE A 479 25.35 24.34 10.69
CA PHE A 479 26.41 23.48 10.17
C PHE A 479 26.96 23.98 8.84
N SER A 480 28.25 23.73 8.60
CA SER A 480 28.82 23.82 7.26
C SER A 480 28.45 22.55 6.49
N ILE A 481 27.45 22.65 5.60
CA ILE A 481 26.88 21.50 4.88
C ILE A 481 27.48 21.43 3.48
N ASN A 482 27.97 20.25 3.09
CA ASN A 482 28.31 19.97 1.70
C ASN A 482 27.00 19.79 0.90
N LEU A 483 26.50 20.87 0.33
CA LEU A 483 25.16 21.00 -0.20
C LEU A 483 25.14 21.45 -1.67
N HIS A 484 24.44 20.70 -2.50
CA HIS A 484 23.99 21.16 -3.82
C HIS A 484 22.48 21.34 -3.79
N THR A 485 21.99 22.51 -4.19
CA THR A 485 20.56 22.80 -4.28
C THR A 485 20.13 22.88 -5.74
N VAL A 486 19.09 22.13 -6.11
CA VAL A 486 18.53 22.14 -7.45
C VAL A 486 17.02 22.39 -7.41
N LYS A 487 16.52 23.28 -8.29
CA LYS A 487 15.09 23.49 -8.46
C LYS A 487 14.53 22.50 -9.49
N TYR A 488 13.38 21.92 -9.19
CA TYR A 488 12.63 21.06 -10.13
C TYR A 488 12.37 21.78 -11.45
N GLU A 489 12.06 23.05 -11.37
CA GLU A 489 11.78 23.92 -12.52
C GLU A 489 13.00 23.99 -13.45
N ASP A 490 14.21 24.16 -12.90
CA ASP A 490 15.45 24.22 -13.67
C ASP A 490 15.77 22.86 -14.32
N VAL A 491 15.56 21.74 -13.60
CA VAL A 491 15.72 20.40 -14.18
C VAL A 491 14.79 20.20 -15.38
N VAL A 492 13.60 20.80 -15.37
CA VAL A 492 12.60 20.65 -16.45
C VAL A 492 12.86 21.63 -17.61
N THR A 493 13.42 22.81 -17.35
CA THR A 493 13.64 23.86 -18.36
C THR A 493 15.06 23.91 -18.89
N ASN A 494 16.07 23.65 -18.04
CA ASN A 494 17.50 23.72 -18.32
C ASN A 494 18.18 22.39 -17.93
N PHE A 495 17.72 21.31 -18.55
CA PHE A 495 18.03 19.93 -18.15
C PHE A 495 19.52 19.63 -18.07
N GLU A 496 20.26 19.86 -19.19
CA GLU A 496 21.68 19.49 -19.28
C GLU A 496 22.53 20.25 -18.27
N GLU A 497 22.34 21.58 -18.17
CA GLU A 497 23.05 22.41 -17.21
C GLU A 497 22.77 21.97 -15.76
N SER A 498 21.50 21.77 -15.42
CA SER A 498 21.10 21.35 -14.07
C SER A 498 21.69 20.02 -13.68
N ILE A 499 21.72 19.06 -14.60
CA ILE A 499 22.26 17.71 -14.33
C ILE A 499 23.78 17.73 -14.32
N ASN A 500 24.45 18.48 -15.21
CA ASN A 500 25.91 18.65 -15.17
C ASN A 500 26.37 19.17 -13.82
N ASN A 501 25.74 20.23 -13.30
CA ASN A 501 26.09 20.80 -11.99
C ASN A 501 25.96 19.78 -10.85
N ILE A 502 24.99 18.85 -10.93
CA ILE A 502 24.85 17.77 -9.96
C ILE A 502 25.94 16.71 -10.15
N LEU A 503 26.29 16.35 -11.40
CA LEU A 503 27.34 15.39 -11.69
C LEU A 503 28.71 15.90 -11.26
N ASP A 504 29.00 17.19 -11.46
CA ASP A 504 30.22 17.84 -10.98
C ASP A 504 30.29 17.81 -9.44
N PHE A 505 29.19 18.08 -8.76
CA PHE A 505 29.09 17.93 -7.29
C PHE A 505 29.32 16.49 -6.82
N LEU A 506 28.92 15.50 -7.63
CA LEU A 506 29.16 14.09 -7.38
C LEU A 506 30.52 13.59 -7.88
N GLU A 507 31.28 14.44 -8.55
CA GLU A 507 32.62 14.12 -9.12
C GLU A 507 32.54 13.00 -10.17
N VAL A 508 31.52 13.01 -11.04
CA VAL A 508 31.34 12.04 -12.12
C VAL A 508 31.11 12.73 -13.46
N ALA A 509 31.71 12.19 -14.50
CA ALA A 509 31.55 12.71 -15.85
C ALA A 509 30.13 12.45 -16.42
N TRP A 510 29.71 13.27 -17.39
CA TRP A 510 28.46 13.07 -18.11
C TRP A 510 28.37 11.71 -18.78
N SER A 511 27.18 11.12 -18.77
CA SER A 511 26.86 9.89 -19.51
C SER A 511 25.65 10.09 -20.42
N LYS A 512 25.75 9.62 -21.68
CA LYS A 512 24.66 9.67 -22.66
C LYS A 512 23.37 8.98 -22.18
N ASN A 513 23.48 8.00 -21.30
CA ASN A 513 22.33 7.29 -20.75
C ASN A 513 21.35 8.22 -20.00
N ILE A 514 21.85 9.36 -19.51
CA ILE A 514 21.04 10.37 -18.81
C ILE A 514 19.94 10.96 -19.71
N LEU A 515 20.23 11.13 -21.01
CA LEU A 515 19.25 11.65 -21.97
C LEU A 515 18.08 10.67 -22.22
N GLU A 516 18.31 9.39 -21.95
CA GLU A 516 17.35 8.32 -22.17
C GLU A 516 16.83 7.69 -20.84
N PHE A 517 16.90 8.44 -19.74
CA PHE A 517 16.52 7.97 -18.40
C PHE A 517 15.15 7.28 -18.35
N TYR A 518 14.18 7.75 -19.14
CA TYR A 518 12.83 7.19 -19.22
C TYR A 518 12.78 5.77 -19.79
N LYS A 519 13.74 5.39 -20.66
CA LYS A 519 13.88 4.03 -21.19
C LYS A 519 14.33 3.06 -20.10
N THR A 520 15.28 3.48 -19.26
CA THR A 520 15.77 2.70 -18.12
C THR A 520 14.64 2.46 -17.10
N ALA A 521 13.77 3.45 -16.91
CA ALA A 521 12.62 3.35 -16.00
C ALA A 521 11.57 2.32 -16.47
N GLN A 522 11.48 2.03 -17.79
CA GLN A 522 10.49 1.12 -18.35
C GLN A 522 10.89 -0.37 -18.24
N VAL A 523 12.19 -0.66 -18.19
CA VAL A 523 12.70 -2.04 -18.40
C VAL A 523 12.83 -2.82 -17.08
N ASP A 524 13.11 -2.20 -15.94
CA ASP A 524 13.62 -2.94 -14.77
C ASP A 524 12.87 -2.74 -13.44
N ARG A 525 11.70 -2.08 -13.41
CA ARG A 525 11.26 -1.63 -12.10
C ARG A 525 9.76 -1.51 -11.86
N LEU A 526 9.33 -2.13 -10.75
CA LEU A 526 8.18 -1.69 -9.97
C LEU A 526 8.57 -0.38 -9.24
N ILE A 527 8.34 0.78 -9.86
CA ILE A 527 8.47 2.06 -9.17
C ILE A 527 7.31 2.16 -8.19
N ASN A 528 7.62 2.14 -6.90
CA ASN A 528 6.62 2.13 -5.82
C ASN A 528 6.14 3.55 -5.41
N THR A 529 6.58 4.59 -6.12
CA THR A 529 6.17 5.97 -5.81
C THR A 529 4.96 6.41 -6.61
N PRO A 530 4.14 7.32 -6.06
CA PRO A 530 2.98 7.89 -6.75
C PRO A 530 3.32 8.65 -8.05
N SER A 531 4.61 8.88 -8.34
CA SER A 531 5.09 9.62 -9.52
C SER A 531 5.42 8.72 -10.71
N TYR A 532 5.15 7.42 -10.64
CA TYR A 532 5.52 6.44 -11.66
C TYR A 532 5.13 6.84 -13.09
N ASP A 533 3.89 7.23 -13.29
CA ASP A 533 3.39 7.62 -14.63
C ASP A 533 4.07 8.86 -15.21
N GLN A 534 4.76 9.63 -14.36
CA GLN A 534 5.41 10.88 -14.73
C GLN A 534 6.85 10.70 -15.20
N VAL A 535 7.55 9.69 -14.70
CA VAL A 535 8.99 9.49 -14.97
C VAL A 535 9.30 8.48 -16.09
N ASN A 536 8.27 7.81 -16.62
CA ASN A 536 8.38 6.87 -17.75
C ASN A 536 8.31 7.55 -19.13
N LYS A 537 8.26 8.87 -19.16
CA LYS A 537 8.14 9.70 -20.36
C LYS A 537 9.26 10.73 -20.40
N PRO A 538 9.59 11.25 -21.57
CA PRO A 538 10.44 12.44 -21.65
C PRO A 538 9.92 13.57 -20.78
N ILE A 539 10.80 14.45 -20.36
CA ILE A 539 10.47 15.61 -19.50
C ILE A 539 9.30 16.41 -20.07
N TYR A 540 8.34 16.74 -19.24
CA TYR A 540 7.18 17.56 -19.62
C TYR A 540 6.95 18.72 -18.64
N LYS A 541 6.48 19.85 -19.18
CA LYS A 541 6.34 21.12 -18.43
C LYS A 541 4.97 21.32 -17.76
N LYS A 542 4.01 20.38 -17.93
CA LYS A 542 2.61 20.53 -17.47
C LYS A 542 2.40 20.65 -15.95
N SER A 543 3.41 20.30 -15.16
CA SER A 543 3.32 20.36 -13.69
C SER A 543 3.88 21.66 -13.09
N LEU A 544 4.39 22.56 -13.92
CA LEU A 544 4.89 23.85 -13.48
C LEU A 544 3.73 24.82 -13.23
N ASN A 545 3.80 25.54 -12.11
CA ASN A 545 2.80 26.55 -11.74
C ASN A 545 1.34 26.06 -11.68
N LYS A 546 1.14 24.77 -11.45
CA LYS A 546 -0.20 24.17 -11.38
C LYS A 546 -1.06 24.80 -10.28
N TRP A 547 -0.44 25.23 -9.19
CA TRP A 547 -1.11 25.89 -8.08
C TRP A 547 -1.88 27.14 -8.48
N LYS A 548 -1.48 27.83 -9.56
CA LYS A 548 -2.16 29.04 -10.06
C LYS A 548 -3.61 28.75 -10.49
N ASN A 549 -3.90 27.53 -10.93
CA ASN A 549 -5.25 27.07 -11.27
C ASN A 549 -6.15 26.85 -10.04
N TYR A 550 -5.56 26.80 -8.85
CA TYR A 550 -6.21 26.58 -7.56
C TYR A 550 -5.98 27.74 -6.58
N LYS A 551 -5.70 28.94 -7.13
CA LYS A 551 -5.33 30.12 -6.32
C LYS A 551 -6.39 30.44 -5.27
N ASP A 552 -7.66 30.35 -5.63
CA ASP A 552 -8.78 30.64 -4.73
C ASP A 552 -8.83 29.66 -3.57
N GLN A 553 -8.66 28.37 -3.83
CA GLN A 553 -8.66 27.33 -2.81
C GLN A 553 -7.41 27.38 -1.90
N MET A 554 -6.34 27.98 -2.40
CA MET A 554 -5.07 28.12 -1.66
C MET A 554 -4.97 29.42 -0.85
N GLN A 555 -5.92 30.35 -0.94
CA GLN A 555 -5.83 31.67 -0.30
C GLN A 555 -5.45 31.59 1.19
N ASN A 556 -6.04 30.67 1.94
CA ASN A 556 -5.79 30.53 3.38
C ASN A 556 -4.36 30.04 3.71
N VAL A 557 -3.67 29.38 2.78
CA VAL A 557 -2.33 28.83 2.99
C VAL A 557 -1.22 29.65 2.37
N LEU A 558 -1.55 30.57 1.46
CA LEU A 558 -0.56 31.48 0.85
C LEU A 558 0.26 32.27 1.88
N PRO A 559 -0.31 32.83 2.98
CA PRO A 559 0.49 33.54 3.99
C PRO A 559 1.56 32.67 4.64
N ILE A 560 1.31 31.36 4.77
CA ILE A 560 2.28 30.40 5.34
C ILE A 560 3.42 30.14 4.34
N LEU A 561 3.11 30.09 3.04
CA LEU A 561 4.03 29.65 1.99
C LEU A 561 4.81 30.79 1.34
N ASN A 562 4.28 32.02 1.29
CA ASN A 562 4.88 33.15 0.57
C ASN A 562 6.30 33.47 1.05
N LYS A 563 6.59 33.40 2.35
CA LYS A 563 7.95 33.58 2.86
C LYS A 563 8.97 32.60 2.27
N TRP A 564 8.53 31.39 1.89
CA TRP A 564 9.37 30.38 1.23
C TRP A 564 9.46 30.61 -0.27
N VAL A 565 8.39 31.15 -0.89
CA VAL A 565 8.39 31.61 -2.28
C VAL A 565 9.45 32.70 -2.46
N GLU A 566 9.43 33.70 -1.59
CA GLU A 566 10.41 34.82 -1.58
C GLU A 566 11.82 34.31 -1.28
N LYS A 567 11.98 33.51 -0.22
CA LYS A 567 13.28 32.98 0.22
C LYS A 567 14.00 32.18 -0.86
N TYR A 568 13.28 31.39 -1.63
CA TYR A 568 13.85 30.57 -2.69
C TYR A 568 13.77 31.21 -4.06
N ASN A 569 13.45 32.50 -4.14
CA ASN A 569 13.35 33.29 -5.39
C ASN A 569 12.45 32.58 -6.43
N TYR A 570 11.24 32.24 -6.03
CA TYR A 570 10.17 31.86 -6.93
C TYR A 570 9.29 33.09 -7.23
N SER A 571 9.01 33.34 -8.52
CA SER A 571 8.15 34.42 -8.99
C SER A 571 6.68 33.99 -9.12
#